data_63c6cbefe3dc2237607e21e0747ba8e7
#
_entry.id   63c6cbefe3dc2237607e21e0747ba8e7
#
_cell.length_a   1.000
_cell.length_b   1.000
_cell.length_c   1.000
_cell.angle_alpha   90.00
_cell.angle_beta   90.00
_cell.angle_gamma   90.00
#
_symmetry.space_group_name_H-M   'P 1'
#
loop_
_entity.id
_entity.type
_entity.pdbx_description
1 polymer ?
#
loop_
_entity_poly.entity_id
_entity_poly.type
_entity_poly.pdbx_seq_one_letter_code
_entity_poly.pdbx_strand_id
1 'polypeptide(L)'
;MKRLSLSSILSLFILSLISPVFCLAADKSGEKLSVLLIDGQNNHKWKETTPLLKKILENSNRFKVEVSTTPPSAPRKPRKPAGKLTAAKQKQYENQIKEWEAATARIKQTSAALWKKWRPDFKQYDVVVSNYNGESWPEEVKRAFDQYVSSGGSFVVVHAADNSFSDWPAYNKMIAVGGWGGRDETSGPMLRLRDNRWTRDTSAGRGGTHGTKIPVVVKVRKSQHPIVKGLPLEWMHPADEVYGKLRGPAENVSVLATAYSEPSERGTGEHEPIMMTIDYGKGRVFHTTLGHDTVALQGTGFQITLQRGTEWAATGKVTQPLPKVKWNDNEPTVQAP
;
A
#
# COMPACT_ATOMS: atom_id res chain seq x y z
N MET A 1 72.65 -51.20 -0.55
CA MET A 1 71.37 -51.40 -1.27
C MET A 1 70.27 -51.32 -0.26
N LYS A 2 69.62 -50.20 -0.19
CA LYS A 2 68.46 -49.97 0.73
C LYS A 2 67.30 -49.56 -0.18
N ARG A 3 66.19 -50.33 -0.15
CA ARG A 3 64.98 -50.11 -0.90
C ARG A 3 64.13 -49.10 -0.06
N LEU A 4 63.71 -47.96 -0.66
CA LEU A 4 62.72 -47.09 -0.13
C LEU A 4 61.32 -47.53 -0.66
N SER A 5 60.39 -47.75 0.24
CA SER A 5 59.00 -48.03 -0.08
C SER A 5 58.26 -46.71 -0.10
N LEU A 6 57.58 -46.39 -1.19
CA LEU A 6 56.67 -45.24 -1.33
C LEU A 6 55.26 -45.67 -0.89
N SER A 7 54.78 -45.11 0.20
CA SER A 7 53.37 -45.26 0.61
C SER A 7 52.53 -44.12 0.01
N SER A 8 51.66 -44.48 -0.95
CA SER A 8 50.70 -43.54 -1.54
C SER A 8 49.50 -43.37 -0.61
N ILE A 9 49.31 -42.15 -0.06
CA ILE A 9 48.12 -41.77 0.66
C ILE A 9 47.10 -41.25 -0.34
N LEU A 10 46.02 -42.01 -0.51
CA LEU A 10 44.87 -41.63 -1.36
C LEU A 10 43.88 -40.78 -0.52
N SER A 11 43.91 -39.46 -0.67
CA SER A 11 42.96 -38.56 -0.02
C SER A 11 41.64 -38.55 -0.79
N LEU A 12 40.62 -39.14 -0.20
CA LEU A 12 39.27 -39.16 -0.75
C LEU A 12 38.60 -37.78 -0.46
N PHE A 13 38.51 -36.91 -1.47
CA PHE A 13 37.71 -35.70 -1.38
C PHE A 13 36.23 -36.05 -1.55
N ILE A 14 35.46 -36.06 -0.47
CA ILE A 14 33.99 -36.13 -0.52
C ILE A 14 33.46 -34.74 -0.89
N LEU A 15 33.08 -34.56 -2.16
CA LEU A 15 32.42 -33.39 -2.67
C LEU A 15 30.92 -33.46 -2.26
N SER A 16 30.55 -32.84 -1.17
CA SER A 16 29.15 -32.71 -0.77
C SER A 16 28.43 -31.77 -1.74
N LEU A 17 27.67 -32.32 -2.66
CA LEU A 17 26.73 -31.61 -3.52
C LEU A 17 25.56 -31.05 -2.62
N ILE A 18 25.68 -29.83 -2.19
CA ILE A 18 24.54 -29.07 -1.61
C ILE A 18 23.64 -28.67 -2.78
N SER A 19 22.65 -29.51 -3.08
CA SER A 19 21.57 -29.11 -3.99
C SER A 19 20.76 -28.00 -3.35
N PRO A 20 20.56 -26.84 -4.01
CA PRO A 20 19.66 -25.84 -3.51
C PRO A 20 18.24 -26.42 -3.52
N VAL A 21 17.65 -26.57 -2.34
CA VAL A 21 16.22 -26.86 -2.21
C VAL A 21 15.47 -25.62 -2.70
N PHE A 22 15.10 -25.61 -3.97
CA PHE A 22 14.09 -24.70 -4.47
C PHE A 22 12.78 -25.07 -3.78
N CYS A 23 12.40 -24.32 -2.76
CA CYS A 23 11.05 -24.37 -2.21
C CYS A 23 10.11 -23.81 -3.30
N LEU A 24 9.62 -24.68 -4.17
CA LEU A 24 8.53 -24.38 -5.08
C LEU A 24 7.33 -24.03 -4.21
N ALA A 25 6.92 -22.75 -4.23
CA ALA A 25 5.62 -22.37 -3.69
C ALA A 25 4.57 -23.28 -4.33
N ALA A 26 3.79 -23.98 -3.52
CA ALA A 26 2.75 -24.87 -3.99
C ALA A 26 1.84 -24.09 -4.96
N ASP A 27 1.61 -24.64 -6.14
CA ASP A 27 0.71 -24.07 -7.13
C ASP A 27 -0.74 -24.18 -6.59
N LYS A 28 -1.23 -23.10 -5.99
CA LYS A 28 -2.62 -22.97 -5.50
C LYS A 28 -3.59 -22.64 -6.63
N SER A 29 -3.36 -23.13 -7.85
CA SER A 29 -4.30 -22.98 -8.94
C SER A 29 -5.60 -23.72 -8.60
N GLY A 30 -6.64 -22.95 -8.28
CA GLY A 30 -7.95 -23.48 -7.89
C GLY A 30 -8.37 -23.24 -6.43
N GLU A 31 -7.45 -23.02 -5.50
CA GLU A 31 -7.76 -22.60 -4.13
C GLU A 31 -7.85 -21.09 -4.00
N LYS A 32 -8.76 -20.63 -3.12
CA LYS A 32 -8.84 -19.20 -2.79
C LYS A 32 -7.63 -18.78 -1.98
N LEU A 33 -7.02 -17.68 -2.37
CA LEU A 33 -5.95 -17.05 -1.61
C LEU A 33 -6.51 -16.40 -0.35
N SER A 34 -5.84 -16.60 0.78
CA SER A 34 -6.18 -15.99 2.06
C SER A 34 -5.64 -14.57 2.15
N VAL A 35 -6.52 -13.61 2.45
CA VAL A 35 -6.21 -12.18 2.54
C VAL A 35 -6.49 -11.68 3.94
N LEU A 36 -5.52 -11.01 4.56
CA LEU A 36 -5.74 -10.21 5.76
C LEU A 36 -5.89 -8.74 5.35
N LEU A 37 -7.08 -8.16 5.52
CA LEU A 37 -7.32 -6.74 5.31
C LEU A 37 -7.23 -6.00 6.64
N ILE A 38 -6.25 -5.10 6.77
CA ILE A 38 -6.01 -4.32 7.99
C ILE A 38 -6.67 -2.95 7.86
N ASP A 39 -7.46 -2.59 8.87
CA ASP A 39 -8.13 -1.30 9.01
C ASP A 39 -8.17 -0.81 10.47
N GLY A 40 -9.09 0.09 10.81
CA GLY A 40 -9.39 0.54 12.20
C GLY A 40 -9.04 2.00 12.46
N GLN A 41 -8.02 2.52 11.80
CA GLN A 41 -7.67 3.94 11.86
C GLN A 41 -7.34 4.41 10.44
N ASN A 42 -7.90 5.55 10.06
CA ASN A 42 -7.61 6.22 8.80
C ASN A 42 -8.18 7.65 8.87
N ASN A 43 -7.56 8.59 8.14
CA ASN A 43 -8.11 9.94 7.97
C ASN A 43 -9.28 9.99 6.98
N HIS A 44 -9.49 8.91 6.23
CA HIS A 44 -10.64 8.71 5.33
C HIS A 44 -11.70 7.83 5.99
N LYS A 45 -12.84 7.66 5.32
CA LYS A 45 -13.99 6.90 5.82
C LYS A 45 -13.78 5.37 5.70
N TRP A 46 -12.78 4.85 6.38
CA TRP A 46 -12.41 3.43 6.31
C TRP A 46 -13.58 2.48 6.64
N LYS A 47 -14.51 2.87 7.51
CA LYS A 47 -15.71 2.08 7.83
C LYS A 47 -16.64 1.88 6.64
N GLU A 48 -16.57 2.78 5.63
CA GLU A 48 -17.30 2.68 4.37
C GLU A 48 -16.46 1.97 3.32
N THR A 49 -15.16 2.23 3.24
CA THR A 49 -14.28 1.68 2.19
C THR A 49 -13.81 0.26 2.47
N THR A 50 -13.55 -0.13 3.73
CA THR A 50 -13.10 -1.50 4.05
C THR A 50 -14.11 -2.59 3.60
N PRO A 51 -15.43 -2.47 3.88
CA PRO A 51 -16.39 -3.47 3.39
C PRO A 51 -16.42 -3.58 1.86
N LEU A 52 -16.23 -2.46 1.15
CA LEU A 52 -16.19 -2.45 -0.31
C LEU A 52 -14.89 -3.09 -0.84
N LEU A 53 -13.73 -2.79 -0.26
CA LEU A 53 -12.46 -3.43 -0.61
C LEU A 53 -12.55 -4.96 -0.44
N LYS A 54 -13.10 -5.40 0.70
CA LYS A 54 -13.36 -6.83 0.94
C LYS A 54 -14.24 -7.42 -0.16
N LYS A 55 -15.37 -6.78 -0.46
CA LYS A 55 -16.33 -7.24 -1.47
C LYS A 55 -15.70 -7.28 -2.87
N ILE A 56 -14.95 -6.23 -3.27
CA ILE A 56 -14.21 -6.19 -4.54
C ILE A 56 -13.29 -7.41 -4.68
N LEU A 57 -12.50 -7.71 -3.65
CA LEU A 57 -11.60 -8.84 -3.68
C LEU A 57 -12.36 -10.17 -3.79
N GLU A 58 -13.39 -10.38 -2.95
CA GLU A 58 -14.17 -11.62 -2.90
C GLU A 58 -14.99 -11.87 -4.17
N ASN A 59 -15.46 -10.81 -4.85
CA ASN A 59 -16.22 -10.92 -6.12
C ASN A 59 -15.42 -11.58 -7.24
N SER A 60 -14.09 -11.56 -7.19
CA SER A 60 -13.26 -12.30 -8.15
C SER A 60 -13.30 -13.81 -7.97
N ASN A 61 -13.92 -14.32 -6.90
CA ASN A 61 -13.89 -15.71 -6.45
C ASN A 61 -12.46 -16.26 -6.19
N ARG A 62 -11.42 -15.43 -6.30
CA ARG A 62 -10.01 -15.81 -6.10
C ARG A 62 -9.57 -15.68 -4.64
N PHE A 63 -10.27 -14.88 -3.83
CA PHE A 63 -9.85 -14.54 -2.47
C PHE A 63 -10.88 -14.92 -1.42
N LYS A 64 -10.38 -15.22 -0.21
CA LYS A 64 -11.11 -15.24 1.05
C LYS A 64 -10.51 -14.15 1.93
N VAL A 65 -11.30 -13.15 2.34
CA VAL A 65 -10.82 -11.96 3.03
C VAL A 65 -11.27 -11.97 4.49
N GLU A 66 -10.31 -11.90 5.40
CA GLU A 66 -10.52 -11.64 6.81
C GLU A 66 -10.09 -10.20 7.13
N VAL A 67 -10.84 -9.53 8.02
CA VAL A 67 -10.55 -8.16 8.42
C VAL A 67 -9.96 -8.16 9.83
N SER A 68 -8.82 -7.49 9.99
CA SER A 68 -8.20 -7.24 11.29
C SER A 68 -8.25 -5.76 11.62
N THR A 69 -9.18 -5.39 12.49
CA THR A 69 -9.37 -4.00 12.89
C THR A 69 -8.42 -3.66 14.05
N THR A 70 -7.60 -2.64 13.85
CA THR A 70 -6.71 -2.12 14.90
C THR A 70 -7.50 -1.45 16.03
N PRO A 71 -6.92 -1.31 17.23
CA PRO A 71 -7.51 -0.54 18.31
C PRO A 71 -7.87 0.89 17.88
N PRO A 72 -8.92 1.49 18.47
CA PRO A 72 -9.33 2.84 18.12
C PRO A 72 -8.30 3.88 18.53
N SER A 73 -8.12 4.92 17.70
CA SER A 73 -7.33 6.10 18.04
C SER A 73 -8.11 7.12 18.85
N ALA A 74 -7.39 8.00 19.56
CA ALA A 74 -7.99 9.18 20.14
C ALA A 74 -8.65 10.05 19.07
N PRO A 75 -9.77 10.72 19.37
CA PRO A 75 -10.42 11.64 18.45
C PRO A 75 -9.50 12.81 18.12
N ARG A 76 -9.65 13.39 16.93
CA ARG A 76 -8.88 14.56 16.54
C ARG A 76 -9.19 15.73 17.47
N LYS A 77 -8.12 16.46 17.87
CA LYS A 77 -8.28 17.68 18.66
C LYS A 77 -9.12 18.69 17.87
N PRO A 78 -10.17 19.31 18.49
CA PRO A 78 -10.91 20.37 17.87
C PRO A 78 -10.00 21.51 17.40
N ARG A 79 -10.24 22.01 16.20
CA ARG A 79 -9.49 23.18 15.69
C ARG A 79 -10.02 24.43 16.35
N LYS A 80 -9.12 25.29 16.84
CA LYS A 80 -9.49 26.62 17.32
C LYS A 80 -10.08 27.40 16.13
N PRO A 81 -11.31 27.98 16.28
CA PRO A 81 -11.86 28.81 15.23
C PRO A 81 -10.95 30.01 14.92
N ALA A 82 -10.90 30.42 13.65
CA ALA A 82 -10.05 31.50 13.20
C ALA A 82 -10.65 32.89 13.65
N GLY A 83 -9.75 33.84 13.82
CA GLY A 83 -10.12 35.23 14.15
C GLY A 83 -10.44 35.47 15.62
N LYS A 84 -10.94 36.71 15.94
CA LYS A 84 -11.34 37.09 17.29
C LYS A 84 -12.68 36.45 17.65
N LEU A 85 -12.68 35.62 18.68
CA LEU A 85 -13.86 34.88 19.10
C LEU A 85 -14.76 35.72 19.96
N THR A 86 -16.07 35.58 19.80
CA THR A 86 -17.03 36.04 20.79
C THR A 86 -16.97 35.21 22.07
N ALA A 87 -17.38 35.71 23.21
CA ALA A 87 -17.38 34.96 24.46
C ALA A 87 -18.15 33.63 24.36
N ALA A 88 -19.26 33.61 23.61
CA ALA A 88 -20.03 32.37 23.36
C ALA A 88 -19.24 31.35 22.56
N LYS A 89 -18.57 31.73 21.47
CA LYS A 89 -17.73 30.85 20.65
C LYS A 89 -16.50 30.36 21.41
N GLN A 90 -15.91 31.22 22.25
CA GLN A 90 -14.79 30.85 23.10
C GLN A 90 -15.21 29.75 24.10
N LYS A 91 -16.34 29.94 24.80
CA LYS A 91 -16.90 28.95 25.75
C LYS A 91 -17.24 27.61 25.05
N GLN A 92 -17.83 27.70 23.86
CA GLN A 92 -18.13 26.51 23.05
C GLN A 92 -16.85 25.73 22.72
N TYR A 93 -15.78 26.41 22.28
CA TYR A 93 -14.50 25.77 21.99
C TYR A 93 -13.87 25.14 23.23
N GLU A 94 -13.91 25.83 24.39
CA GLU A 94 -13.42 25.30 25.66
C GLU A 94 -14.16 24.05 26.10
N ASN A 95 -15.48 24.00 25.91
CA ASN A 95 -16.27 22.78 26.17
C ASN A 95 -15.88 21.65 25.24
N GLN A 96 -15.70 21.91 23.94
CA GLN A 96 -15.21 20.92 22.98
C GLN A 96 -13.81 20.33 23.34
N ILE A 97 -12.94 21.23 23.86
CA ILE A 97 -11.61 20.78 24.34
C ILE A 97 -11.73 19.87 25.55
N LYS A 98 -12.58 20.22 26.54
CA LYS A 98 -12.81 19.35 27.72
C LYS A 98 -13.39 17.99 27.35
N GLU A 99 -14.37 17.97 26.46
CA GLU A 99 -14.96 16.73 25.94
C GLU A 99 -13.92 15.88 25.19
N TRP A 100 -13.09 16.54 24.36
CA TRP A 100 -12.01 15.87 23.64
C TRP A 100 -10.94 15.29 24.59
N GLU A 101 -10.55 16.02 25.63
CA GLU A 101 -9.59 15.56 26.64
C GLU A 101 -10.12 14.33 27.38
N ALA A 102 -11.39 14.37 27.82
CA ALA A 102 -12.04 13.24 28.49
C ALA A 102 -12.15 12.01 27.57
N ALA A 103 -12.56 12.20 26.32
CA ALA A 103 -12.66 11.13 25.34
C ALA A 103 -11.27 10.54 25.02
N THR A 104 -10.26 11.40 24.87
CA THR A 104 -8.87 10.99 24.62
C THR A 104 -8.31 10.16 25.78
N ALA A 105 -8.51 10.59 27.03
CA ALA A 105 -8.07 9.88 28.22
C ALA A 105 -8.71 8.47 28.29
N ARG A 106 -10.05 8.40 28.06
CA ARG A 106 -10.78 7.13 28.05
C ARG A 106 -10.24 6.16 27.00
N ILE A 107 -10.05 6.64 25.75
CA ILE A 107 -9.57 5.81 24.65
C ILE A 107 -8.13 5.38 24.91
N LYS A 108 -7.24 6.25 25.39
CA LYS A 108 -5.86 5.88 25.73
C LYS A 108 -5.79 4.77 26.77
N GLN A 109 -6.67 4.81 27.78
CA GLN A 109 -6.73 3.80 28.82
C GLN A 109 -7.15 2.43 28.26
N THR A 110 -8.18 2.40 27.38
CA THR A 110 -8.69 1.16 26.79
C THR A 110 -7.83 0.66 25.64
N SER A 111 -7.34 1.55 24.77
CA SER A 111 -6.59 1.16 23.57
C SER A 111 -5.23 0.53 23.91
N ALA A 112 -4.57 0.93 24.99
CA ALA A 112 -3.31 0.32 25.42
C ALA A 112 -3.43 -1.18 25.67
N ALA A 113 -4.53 -1.62 26.30
CA ALA A 113 -4.82 -3.04 26.53
C ALA A 113 -5.19 -3.77 25.23
N LEU A 114 -5.90 -3.09 24.34
CA LEU A 114 -6.25 -3.63 23.02
C LEU A 114 -5.01 -3.77 22.13
N TRP A 115 -4.11 -2.77 22.13
CA TRP A 115 -2.82 -2.87 21.42
C TRP A 115 -1.96 -4.03 21.90
N LYS A 116 -1.96 -4.35 23.19
CA LYS A 116 -1.28 -5.53 23.73
C LYS A 116 -1.86 -6.85 23.21
N LYS A 117 -3.15 -6.88 22.85
CA LYS A 117 -3.84 -8.07 22.34
C LYS A 117 -3.81 -8.15 20.80
N TRP A 118 -3.66 -7.03 20.10
CA TRP A 118 -3.67 -7.02 18.64
C TRP A 118 -2.33 -7.58 18.09
N ARG A 119 -2.35 -8.86 17.75
CA ARG A 119 -1.19 -9.64 17.29
C ARG A 119 -1.61 -10.49 16.11
N PRO A 120 -1.81 -9.88 14.90
CA PRO A 120 -2.15 -10.64 13.71
C PRO A 120 -1.01 -11.61 13.37
N ASP A 121 -1.36 -12.86 13.10
CA ASP A 121 -0.42 -13.84 12.58
C ASP A 121 -0.38 -13.74 11.06
N PHE A 122 0.49 -12.88 10.55
CA PHE A 122 0.62 -12.60 9.11
C PHE A 122 0.93 -13.84 8.28
N LYS A 123 1.62 -14.84 8.87
CA LYS A 123 2.07 -16.04 8.15
C LYS A 123 0.91 -16.96 7.74
N GLN A 124 -0.27 -16.78 8.31
CA GLN A 124 -1.47 -17.53 7.92
C GLN A 124 -2.12 -17.02 6.63
N TYR A 125 -1.64 -15.90 6.09
CA TYR A 125 -2.22 -15.26 4.93
C TYR A 125 -1.25 -15.24 3.75
N ASP A 126 -1.80 -15.46 2.56
CA ASP A 126 -1.05 -15.36 1.30
C ASP A 126 -0.69 -13.90 0.98
N VAL A 127 -1.52 -12.95 1.44
CA VAL A 127 -1.30 -11.51 1.24
C VAL A 127 -1.96 -10.67 2.34
N VAL A 128 -1.29 -9.59 2.72
CA VAL A 128 -1.83 -8.56 3.60
C VAL A 128 -2.20 -7.34 2.76
N VAL A 129 -3.42 -6.82 2.93
CA VAL A 129 -3.90 -5.59 2.29
C VAL A 129 -4.07 -4.53 3.38
N SER A 130 -3.52 -3.34 3.19
CA SER A 130 -3.66 -2.25 4.15
C SER A 130 -4.58 -1.15 3.64
N ASN A 131 -5.64 -0.88 4.41
CA ASN A 131 -6.48 0.32 4.37
C ASN A 131 -6.29 1.12 5.68
N TYR A 132 -5.07 1.12 6.21
CA TYR A 132 -4.73 1.69 7.50
C TYR A 132 -3.87 2.94 7.37
N ASN A 133 -4.23 3.99 8.09
CA ASN A 133 -3.41 5.19 8.25
C ASN A 133 -3.66 5.79 9.65
N GLY A 134 -2.91 5.35 10.63
CA GLY A 134 -3.13 5.68 12.03
C GLY A 134 -1.89 5.68 12.90
N GLU A 135 -2.09 5.39 14.18
CA GLU A 135 -1.01 5.30 15.17
C GLU A 135 0.01 4.22 14.82
N SER A 136 1.24 4.38 15.30
CA SER A 136 2.29 3.37 15.11
C SER A 136 1.90 2.03 15.73
N TRP A 137 2.15 0.95 14.99
CA TRP A 137 1.95 -0.40 15.52
C TRP A 137 2.98 -0.72 16.61
N PRO A 138 2.66 -1.64 17.54
CA PRO A 138 3.64 -2.16 18.49
C PRO A 138 4.88 -2.70 17.79
N GLU A 139 6.06 -2.51 18.38
CA GLU A 139 7.34 -2.89 17.77
C GLU A 139 7.43 -4.38 17.39
N GLU A 140 6.85 -5.27 18.21
CA GLU A 140 6.80 -6.69 17.89
C GLU A 140 5.92 -6.99 16.66
N VAL A 141 4.84 -6.23 16.47
CA VAL A 141 3.99 -6.37 15.26
C VAL A 141 4.71 -5.84 14.04
N LYS A 142 5.40 -4.70 14.16
CA LYS A 142 6.24 -4.16 13.07
C LYS A 142 7.32 -5.15 12.65
N ARG A 143 8.04 -5.74 13.63
CA ARG A 143 9.05 -6.77 13.33
C ARG A 143 8.47 -8.02 12.69
N ALA A 144 7.32 -8.50 13.17
CA ALA A 144 6.65 -9.67 12.60
C ALA A 144 6.20 -9.40 11.15
N PHE A 145 5.69 -8.20 10.86
CA PHE A 145 5.28 -7.80 9.52
C PHE A 145 6.48 -7.64 8.57
N ASP A 146 7.54 -6.98 9.03
CA ASP A 146 8.79 -6.86 8.28
C ASP A 146 9.37 -8.23 7.92
N GLN A 147 9.46 -9.13 8.89
CA GLN A 147 9.91 -10.51 8.66
C GLN A 147 9.00 -11.25 7.69
N TYR A 148 7.68 -11.07 7.80
CA TYR A 148 6.72 -11.70 6.90
C TYR A 148 6.97 -11.27 5.45
N VAL A 149 7.02 -9.96 5.16
CA VAL A 149 7.21 -9.47 3.79
C VAL A 149 8.61 -9.80 3.28
N SER A 150 9.67 -9.52 4.06
CA SER A 150 11.05 -9.75 3.63
C SER A 150 11.38 -11.22 3.34
N SER A 151 10.66 -12.15 3.99
CA SER A 151 10.83 -13.61 3.79
C SER A 151 10.01 -14.17 2.62
N GLY A 152 9.23 -13.35 1.90
CA GLY A 152 8.45 -13.79 0.74
C GLY A 152 6.94 -13.59 0.87
N GLY A 153 6.48 -13.06 1.99
CA GLY A 153 5.09 -12.63 2.17
C GLY A 153 4.73 -11.47 1.23
N SER A 154 3.46 -11.19 1.10
CA SER A 154 2.93 -10.27 0.09
C SER A 154 2.16 -9.13 0.71
N PHE A 155 2.29 -7.95 0.13
CA PHE A 155 1.67 -6.76 0.68
C PHE A 155 0.97 -5.93 -0.40
N VAL A 156 -0.20 -5.36 -0.06
CA VAL A 156 -0.93 -4.42 -0.92
C VAL A 156 -1.23 -3.15 -0.13
N VAL A 157 -0.83 -2.03 -0.70
CA VAL A 157 -1.02 -0.69 -0.14
C VAL A 157 -2.14 -0.01 -0.89
N VAL A 158 -3.18 0.45 -0.18
CA VAL A 158 -4.32 1.12 -0.78
C VAL A 158 -4.41 2.56 -0.27
N HIS A 159 -4.31 3.52 -1.19
CA HIS A 159 -4.52 4.94 -0.94
C HIS A 159 -3.75 5.44 0.29
N ALA A 160 -4.46 6.00 1.28
CA ALA A 160 -3.84 6.61 2.46
C ALA A 160 -2.99 5.66 3.32
N ALA A 161 -2.96 4.37 3.03
CA ALA A 161 -2.01 3.48 3.69
C ALA A 161 -0.55 3.86 3.40
N ASP A 162 -0.28 4.56 2.28
CA ASP A 162 1.06 5.09 1.94
C ASP A 162 1.49 6.29 2.81
N ASN A 163 0.55 6.89 3.57
CA ASN A 163 0.84 7.97 4.49
C ASN A 163 1.27 7.47 5.88
N SER A 164 1.08 6.19 6.16
CA SER A 164 1.41 5.58 7.45
C SER A 164 2.91 5.56 7.71
N PHE A 165 3.28 5.51 8.98
CA PHE A 165 4.59 5.11 9.48
C PHE A 165 5.79 5.78 8.80
N SER A 166 5.78 7.11 8.67
CA SER A 166 6.90 7.86 8.09
C SER A 166 8.23 7.64 8.83
N ASP A 167 8.16 7.25 10.10
CA ASP A 167 9.26 6.95 11.00
C ASP A 167 9.69 5.46 10.99
N TRP A 168 9.05 4.61 10.17
CA TRP A 168 9.40 3.19 10.07
C TRP A 168 10.13 2.88 8.74
N PRO A 169 11.49 2.78 8.74
CA PRO A 169 12.27 2.65 7.51
C PRO A 169 11.92 1.42 6.68
N ALA A 170 11.65 0.26 7.31
CA ALA A 170 11.26 -0.94 6.59
C ALA A 170 9.94 -0.74 5.83
N TYR A 171 8.93 -0.12 6.46
CA TYR A 171 7.67 0.19 5.79
C TYR A 171 7.87 1.13 4.59
N ASN A 172 8.68 2.19 4.76
CA ASN A 172 8.97 3.13 3.68
C ASN A 172 9.67 2.45 2.49
N LYS A 173 10.51 1.44 2.73
CA LYS A 173 11.08 0.59 1.66
C LYS A 173 10.03 -0.30 1.01
N MET A 174 9.11 -0.88 1.77
CA MET A 174 8.02 -1.70 1.23
C MET A 174 7.10 -0.92 0.30
N ILE A 175 6.77 0.34 0.64
CA ILE A 175 5.86 1.16 -0.15
C ILE A 175 6.57 2.01 -1.22
N ALA A 176 7.90 2.07 -1.22
CA ALA A 176 8.80 2.88 -2.04
C ALA A 176 8.65 4.38 -1.85
N VAL A 177 7.45 4.92 -1.93
CA VAL A 177 7.15 6.35 -1.73
C VAL A 177 5.84 6.50 -0.95
N GLY A 178 5.76 7.53 -0.12
CA GLY A 178 4.57 7.88 0.65
C GLY A 178 4.44 9.38 0.86
N GLY A 179 3.29 9.82 1.40
CA GLY A 179 3.00 11.24 1.62
C GLY A 179 2.90 11.62 3.10
N TRP A 180 2.87 12.90 3.36
CA TRP A 180 2.62 13.50 4.68
C TRP A 180 3.48 12.92 5.82
N GLY A 181 2.99 12.96 7.05
CA GLY A 181 3.68 12.39 8.22
C GLY A 181 5.06 13.00 8.52
N GLY A 182 5.34 14.23 8.05
CA GLY A 182 6.65 14.87 8.19
C GLY A 182 7.65 14.50 7.11
N ARG A 183 7.24 13.73 6.08
CA ARG A 183 8.14 13.40 4.96
C ARG A 183 8.56 14.66 4.19
N ASP A 184 9.85 14.72 3.86
CA ASP A 184 10.52 15.77 3.09
C ASP A 184 11.67 15.17 2.27
N GLU A 185 12.61 15.97 1.80
CA GLU A 185 13.77 15.51 1.02
C GLU A 185 14.66 14.51 1.78
N THR A 186 14.65 14.52 3.11
CA THR A 186 15.42 13.57 3.94
C THR A 186 14.81 12.16 3.92
N SER A 187 13.52 12.06 3.61
CA SER A 187 12.84 10.77 3.44
C SER A 187 13.18 10.08 2.12
N GLY A 188 13.78 10.82 1.18
CA GLY A 188 14.20 10.34 -0.13
C GLY A 188 13.56 11.10 -1.30
N PRO A 189 13.85 10.68 -2.55
CA PRO A 189 13.41 11.36 -3.75
C PRO A 189 11.92 11.18 -4.04
N MET A 190 11.39 12.07 -4.88
CA MET A 190 10.16 11.86 -5.63
C MET A 190 10.46 11.10 -6.93
N LEU A 191 9.52 10.28 -7.39
CA LEU A 191 9.57 9.68 -8.72
C LEU A 191 8.97 10.64 -9.74
N ARG A 192 9.74 10.98 -10.77
CA ARG A 192 9.31 11.90 -11.85
C ARG A 192 9.50 11.26 -13.21
N LEU A 193 8.51 11.45 -14.08
CA LEU A 193 8.62 11.06 -15.48
C LEU A 193 9.15 12.24 -16.29
N ARG A 194 10.35 12.11 -16.87
CA ARG A 194 11.01 13.10 -17.72
C ARG A 194 11.44 12.41 -19.01
N ASP A 195 11.03 12.92 -20.15
CA ASP A 195 11.38 12.37 -21.48
C ASP A 195 11.19 10.84 -21.56
N ASN A 196 10.03 10.37 -21.07
CA ASN A 196 9.66 8.94 -20.95
C ASN A 196 10.61 8.09 -20.08
N ARG A 197 11.44 8.72 -19.24
CA ARG A 197 12.31 8.03 -18.28
C ARG A 197 11.96 8.40 -16.85
N TRP A 198 12.01 7.41 -15.97
CA TRP A 198 11.84 7.65 -14.54
C TRP A 198 13.13 8.21 -13.95
N THR A 199 13.02 9.35 -13.30
CA THR A 199 14.10 10.03 -12.57
C THR A 199 13.76 10.15 -11.11
N ARG A 200 14.78 10.30 -10.27
CA ARG A 200 14.67 10.57 -8.84
C ARG A 200 14.92 12.04 -8.57
N ASP A 201 13.87 12.75 -8.19
CA ASP A 201 13.93 14.18 -7.89
C ASP A 201 14.16 14.37 -6.38
N THR A 202 15.36 14.86 -6.03
CA THR A 202 15.81 15.12 -4.66
C THR A 202 15.63 16.57 -4.23
N SER A 203 14.95 17.39 -5.01
CA SER A 203 14.70 18.79 -4.67
C SER A 203 14.06 18.94 -3.29
N ALA A 204 14.42 19.99 -2.55
CA ALA A 204 13.91 20.24 -1.21
C ALA A 204 12.40 20.48 -1.20
N GLY A 205 11.75 20.10 -0.10
CA GLY A 205 10.35 20.36 0.15
C GLY A 205 9.58 19.19 0.74
N ARG A 206 8.41 19.51 1.26
CA ARG A 206 7.52 18.53 1.92
C ARG A 206 7.00 17.47 0.94
N GLY A 207 6.91 16.25 1.42
CA GLY A 207 6.29 15.12 0.73
C GLY A 207 4.78 15.09 0.96
N GLY A 208 4.06 14.73 -0.10
CA GLY A 208 2.61 14.54 -0.06
C GLY A 208 1.82 15.83 -0.34
N THR A 209 1.03 15.78 -1.38
CA THR A 209 0.00 16.77 -1.74
C THR A 209 -1.08 16.07 -2.56
N HIS A 210 -2.21 16.72 -2.77
CA HIS A 210 -3.22 16.33 -3.74
C HIS A 210 -3.96 17.57 -4.25
N GLY A 211 -4.51 17.47 -5.43
CA GLY A 211 -5.42 18.46 -6.00
C GLY A 211 -6.86 18.28 -5.52
N THR A 212 -7.78 18.88 -6.26
CA THR A 212 -9.23 18.65 -6.12
C THR A 212 -9.54 17.21 -6.52
N LYS A 213 -10.50 16.59 -5.83
CA LYS A 213 -11.03 15.28 -6.19
C LYS A 213 -11.88 15.39 -7.46
N ILE A 214 -11.37 14.89 -8.58
CA ILE A 214 -11.98 14.92 -9.91
C ILE A 214 -11.80 13.56 -10.60
N PRO A 215 -12.57 13.25 -11.66
CA PRO A 215 -12.25 12.13 -12.55
C PRO A 215 -10.87 12.31 -13.17
N VAL A 216 -10.10 11.23 -13.25
CA VAL A 216 -8.71 11.27 -13.73
C VAL A 216 -8.44 10.22 -14.79
N VAL A 217 -7.62 10.58 -15.80
CA VAL A 217 -7.16 9.62 -16.80
C VAL A 217 -5.98 8.82 -16.25
N VAL A 218 -6.20 7.53 -16.10
CA VAL A 218 -5.12 6.58 -15.78
C VAL A 218 -4.37 6.25 -17.06
N LYS A 219 -3.05 6.42 -17.07
CA LYS A 219 -2.16 6.08 -18.19
C LYS A 219 -1.24 4.93 -17.83
N VAL A 220 -1.38 3.81 -18.55
CA VAL A 220 -0.53 2.64 -18.37
C VAL A 220 0.89 2.92 -18.88
N ARG A 221 1.91 2.59 -18.09
CA ARG A 221 3.33 2.80 -18.42
C ARG A 221 4.10 1.50 -18.69
N LYS A 222 3.58 0.38 -18.18
CA LYS A 222 4.17 -0.96 -18.40
C LYS A 222 3.10 -1.96 -18.85
N SER A 223 2.61 -1.82 -20.07
CA SER A 223 1.47 -2.59 -20.62
C SER A 223 1.67 -4.12 -20.61
N GLN A 224 2.92 -4.60 -20.58
CA GLN A 224 3.21 -6.04 -20.52
C GLN A 224 3.23 -6.62 -19.09
N HIS A 225 3.14 -5.75 -18.06
CA HIS A 225 3.13 -6.24 -16.69
C HIS A 225 1.83 -7.01 -16.39
N PRO A 226 1.87 -8.18 -15.74
CA PRO A 226 0.69 -9.03 -15.53
C PRO A 226 -0.53 -8.31 -14.96
N ILE A 227 -0.35 -7.35 -14.05
CA ILE A 227 -1.43 -6.60 -13.40
C ILE A 227 -2.26 -5.82 -14.43
N VAL A 228 -1.61 -5.16 -15.39
CA VAL A 228 -2.27 -4.25 -16.36
C VAL A 228 -2.35 -4.81 -17.78
N LYS A 229 -1.74 -5.97 -18.04
CA LYS A 229 -1.74 -6.59 -19.38
C LYS A 229 -3.16 -6.86 -19.86
N GLY A 230 -3.47 -6.38 -21.06
CA GLY A 230 -4.77 -6.51 -21.70
C GLY A 230 -5.80 -5.46 -21.29
N LEU A 231 -5.49 -4.56 -20.36
CA LEU A 231 -6.29 -3.35 -20.12
C LEU A 231 -6.03 -2.31 -21.21
N PRO A 232 -6.95 -1.34 -21.43
CA PRO A 232 -6.68 -0.17 -22.25
C PRO A 232 -5.39 0.54 -21.79
N LEU A 233 -4.70 1.20 -22.71
CA LEU A 233 -3.53 2.00 -22.38
C LEU A 233 -3.90 3.24 -21.56
N GLU A 234 -5.14 3.70 -21.70
CA GLU A 234 -5.72 4.81 -20.95
C GLU A 234 -7.18 4.48 -20.63
N TRP A 235 -7.66 4.91 -19.47
CA TRP A 235 -9.08 4.89 -19.10
C TRP A 235 -9.42 5.99 -18.11
N MET A 236 -10.67 6.44 -18.12
CA MET A 236 -11.18 7.39 -17.12
C MET A 236 -11.53 6.68 -15.82
N HIS A 237 -10.89 7.08 -14.72
CA HIS A 237 -11.20 6.65 -13.36
C HIS A 237 -12.19 7.66 -12.74
N PRO A 238 -13.15 7.23 -11.88
CA PRO A 238 -14.02 8.13 -11.13
C PRO A 238 -13.26 9.16 -10.30
N ALA A 239 -14.00 10.16 -9.81
CA ALA A 239 -13.40 11.21 -8.99
C ALA A 239 -12.59 10.64 -7.82
N ASP A 240 -11.30 10.96 -7.80
CA ASP A 240 -10.32 10.50 -6.81
C ASP A 240 -9.30 11.61 -6.53
N GLU A 241 -8.50 11.45 -5.49
CA GLU A 241 -7.37 12.32 -5.19
C GLU A 241 -6.11 11.78 -5.86
N VAL A 242 -5.54 12.52 -6.81
CA VAL A 242 -4.19 12.19 -7.31
C VAL A 242 -3.17 12.65 -6.29
N TYR A 243 -2.61 11.69 -5.55
CA TYR A 243 -1.50 11.97 -4.64
C TYR A 243 -0.24 12.35 -5.43
N GLY A 244 0.38 13.45 -5.03
CA GLY A 244 1.57 13.98 -5.67
C GLY A 244 2.67 14.29 -4.68
N LYS A 245 3.89 14.49 -5.21
CA LYS A 245 5.08 14.75 -4.39
C LYS A 245 5.34 13.67 -3.34
N LEU A 246 4.95 12.42 -3.61
CA LEU A 246 5.26 11.32 -2.72
C LEU A 246 6.76 11.10 -2.65
N ARG A 247 7.29 10.88 -1.44
CA ARG A 247 8.71 10.73 -1.15
C ARG A 247 9.01 9.44 -0.42
N GLY A 248 10.17 8.90 -0.66
CA GLY A 248 10.63 7.70 0.02
C GLY A 248 11.92 7.18 -0.58
N PRO A 249 12.42 6.02 -0.13
CA PRO A 249 13.63 5.43 -0.68
C PRO A 249 13.58 5.24 -2.20
N ALA A 250 12.39 5.02 -2.77
CA ALA A 250 12.14 4.80 -4.19
C ALA A 250 13.03 3.68 -4.77
N GLU A 251 13.33 2.67 -3.95
CA GLU A 251 14.16 1.51 -4.29
C GLU A 251 13.28 0.37 -4.83
N ASN A 252 13.82 -0.44 -5.74
CA ASN A 252 13.21 -1.67 -6.27
C ASN A 252 11.77 -1.49 -6.77
N VAL A 253 11.44 -0.29 -7.26
CA VAL A 253 10.09 0.11 -7.66
C VAL A 253 9.93 0.15 -9.16
N SER A 254 8.79 -0.37 -9.62
CA SER A 254 8.33 -0.28 -11.00
C SER A 254 6.99 0.46 -11.05
N VAL A 255 6.94 1.58 -11.74
CA VAL A 255 5.68 2.32 -11.96
C VAL A 255 4.91 1.69 -13.12
N LEU A 256 3.69 1.24 -12.84
CA LEU A 256 2.80 0.59 -13.81
C LEU A 256 1.87 1.57 -14.50
N ALA A 257 1.39 2.58 -13.76
CA ALA A 257 0.48 3.59 -14.28
C ALA A 257 0.65 4.93 -13.57
N THR A 258 0.25 5.99 -14.26
CA THR A 258 0.26 7.38 -13.76
C THR A 258 -1.09 8.04 -13.99
N ALA A 259 -1.37 9.11 -13.23
CA ALA A 259 -2.37 10.12 -13.56
C ALA A 259 -1.72 11.51 -13.61
N TYR A 260 -2.22 12.37 -14.49
CA TYR A 260 -1.76 13.74 -14.54
C TYR A 260 -2.46 14.55 -13.44
N SER A 261 -1.68 15.25 -12.64
CA SER A 261 -2.16 16.07 -11.52
C SER A 261 -2.35 17.50 -11.99
N GLU A 262 -3.59 17.84 -12.37
CA GLU A 262 -3.95 19.09 -13.06
C GLU A 262 -3.67 20.34 -12.23
N PRO A 263 -2.84 21.30 -12.71
CA PRO A 263 -2.57 22.55 -12.00
C PRO A 263 -3.81 23.42 -11.77
N SER A 264 -4.73 23.45 -12.72
CA SER A 264 -6.01 24.17 -12.62
C SER A 264 -6.86 23.66 -11.45
N GLU A 265 -6.64 22.41 -11.04
CA GLU A 265 -7.29 21.74 -9.92
C GLU A 265 -6.36 21.63 -8.68
N ARG A 266 -5.43 22.56 -8.52
CA ARG A 266 -4.44 22.60 -7.45
C ARG A 266 -3.45 21.42 -7.46
N GLY A 267 -3.34 20.76 -8.58
CA GLY A 267 -2.39 19.67 -8.79
C GLY A 267 -0.96 20.12 -9.00
N THR A 268 -0.07 19.17 -9.19
CA THR A 268 1.37 19.39 -9.29
C THR A 268 1.85 19.76 -10.69
N GLY A 269 1.04 19.55 -11.74
CA GLY A 269 1.46 19.67 -13.14
C GLY A 269 2.33 18.51 -13.61
N GLU A 270 2.30 17.37 -12.90
CA GLU A 270 3.12 16.21 -13.16
C GLU A 270 2.29 14.96 -13.41
N HIS A 271 2.87 13.99 -14.11
CA HIS A 271 2.38 12.63 -14.11
C HIS A 271 2.82 11.93 -12.83
N GLU A 272 1.94 11.88 -11.85
CA GLU A 272 2.22 11.24 -10.56
C GLU A 272 2.04 9.72 -10.66
N PRO A 273 2.93 8.91 -10.04
CA PRO A 273 2.77 7.48 -9.95
C PRO A 273 1.52 7.11 -9.15
N ILE A 274 0.61 6.30 -9.74
CA ILE A 274 -0.62 5.87 -9.06
C ILE A 274 -0.73 4.35 -8.88
N MET A 275 0.05 3.57 -9.61
CA MET A 275 0.18 2.13 -9.43
C MET A 275 1.64 1.74 -9.56
N MET A 276 2.13 0.99 -8.59
CA MET A 276 3.53 0.58 -8.50
C MET A 276 3.64 -0.86 -8.03
N THR A 277 4.73 -1.52 -8.39
CA THR A 277 5.16 -2.77 -7.77
C THR A 277 6.53 -2.58 -7.17
N ILE A 278 6.76 -3.19 -6.02
CA ILE A 278 8.02 -3.10 -5.29
C ILE A 278 8.47 -4.51 -4.88
N ASP A 279 9.76 -4.78 -5.03
CA ASP A 279 10.38 -5.97 -4.47
C ASP A 279 11.00 -5.61 -3.12
N TYR A 280 10.61 -6.33 -2.05
CA TYR A 280 11.14 -6.13 -0.71
C TYR A 280 11.62 -7.46 -0.12
N GLY A 281 12.93 -7.64 -0.04
CA GLY A 281 13.51 -8.93 0.30
C GLY A 281 13.11 -9.99 -0.74
N LYS A 282 12.40 -11.03 -0.30
CA LYS A 282 11.80 -12.05 -1.18
C LYS A 282 10.32 -11.78 -1.46
N GLY A 283 9.73 -10.76 -0.82
CA GLY A 283 8.32 -10.42 -0.93
C GLY A 283 8.01 -9.48 -2.07
N ARG A 284 6.74 -9.41 -2.43
CA ARG A 284 6.21 -8.55 -3.49
C ARG A 284 5.17 -7.60 -2.92
N VAL A 285 5.23 -6.35 -3.34
CA VAL A 285 4.29 -5.33 -2.91
C VAL A 285 3.58 -4.74 -4.14
N PHE A 286 2.26 -4.63 -4.09
CA PHE A 286 1.47 -3.82 -5.00
C PHE A 286 0.99 -2.58 -4.27
N HIS A 287 1.27 -1.40 -4.82
CA HIS A 287 0.89 -0.12 -4.24
C HIS A 287 0.03 0.65 -5.22
N THR A 288 -1.18 1.00 -4.80
CA THR A 288 -2.07 1.93 -5.51
C THR A 288 -2.39 3.13 -4.64
N THR A 289 -2.19 4.34 -5.18
CA THR A 289 -2.56 5.59 -4.50
C THR A 289 -4.03 5.96 -4.72
N LEU A 290 -4.74 5.23 -5.60
CA LEU A 290 -6.18 5.38 -5.82
C LEU A 290 -6.99 4.72 -4.71
N GLY A 291 -8.25 5.16 -4.54
CA GLY A 291 -9.18 4.52 -3.61
C GLY A 291 -9.62 5.38 -2.43
N HIS A 292 -9.66 6.71 -2.59
CA HIS A 292 -10.00 7.68 -1.55
C HIS A 292 -11.32 7.39 -0.84
N ASP A 293 -12.37 7.06 -1.58
CA ASP A 293 -13.71 6.87 -1.03
C ASP A 293 -14.55 5.86 -1.84
N THR A 294 -15.81 5.74 -1.48
CA THR A 294 -16.76 4.82 -2.12
C THR A 294 -16.98 5.11 -3.60
N VAL A 295 -16.82 6.35 -4.06
CA VAL A 295 -16.93 6.73 -5.47
C VAL A 295 -15.72 6.21 -6.25
N ALA A 296 -14.52 6.44 -5.75
CA ALA A 296 -13.28 5.96 -6.34
C ALA A 296 -13.26 4.42 -6.45
N LEU A 297 -13.77 3.72 -5.42
CA LEU A 297 -13.83 2.25 -5.40
C LEU A 297 -14.81 1.65 -6.42
N GLN A 298 -15.73 2.43 -7.00
CA GLN A 298 -16.60 1.96 -8.08
C GLN A 298 -15.91 1.90 -9.44
N GLY A 299 -14.74 2.51 -9.59
CA GLY A 299 -14.00 2.48 -10.84
C GLY A 299 -13.67 1.06 -11.27
N THR A 300 -14.17 0.65 -12.44
CA THR A 300 -13.93 -0.71 -12.97
C THR A 300 -12.44 -1.01 -13.10
N GLY A 301 -11.65 -0.04 -13.60
CA GLY A 301 -10.19 -0.18 -13.67
C GLY A 301 -9.52 -0.35 -12.31
N PHE A 302 -10.00 0.35 -11.29
CA PHE A 302 -9.54 0.18 -9.91
C PHE A 302 -9.81 -1.24 -9.41
N GLN A 303 -11.06 -1.72 -9.54
CA GLN A 303 -11.43 -3.04 -9.05
C GLN A 303 -10.61 -4.15 -9.72
N ILE A 304 -10.47 -4.10 -11.06
CA ILE A 304 -9.66 -5.07 -11.81
C ILE A 304 -8.19 -5.02 -11.35
N THR A 305 -7.61 -3.84 -11.23
CA THR A 305 -6.19 -3.72 -10.85
C THR A 305 -5.94 -4.06 -9.39
N LEU A 306 -6.89 -3.80 -8.48
CA LEU A 306 -6.80 -4.25 -7.09
C LEU A 306 -6.80 -5.78 -7.00
N GLN A 307 -7.75 -6.46 -7.68
CA GLN A 307 -7.82 -7.92 -7.70
C GLN A 307 -6.56 -8.54 -8.29
N ARG A 308 -6.14 -8.07 -9.47
CA ARG A 308 -4.95 -8.59 -10.16
C ARG A 308 -3.65 -8.25 -9.44
N GLY A 309 -3.56 -7.04 -8.84
CA GLY A 309 -2.43 -6.63 -8.02
C GLY A 309 -2.27 -7.47 -6.76
N THR A 310 -3.38 -7.80 -6.13
CA THR A 310 -3.41 -8.68 -4.96
C THR A 310 -3.00 -10.11 -5.32
N GLU A 311 -3.50 -10.66 -6.43
CA GLU A 311 -3.08 -11.98 -6.90
C GLU A 311 -1.61 -12.01 -7.30
N TRP A 312 -1.16 -11.00 -8.04
CA TRP A 312 0.25 -10.90 -8.44
C TRP A 312 1.18 -10.80 -7.24
N ALA A 313 0.84 -9.99 -6.25
CA ALA A 313 1.62 -9.91 -5.03
C ALA A 313 1.72 -11.28 -4.36
N ALA A 314 0.61 -12.00 -4.19
CA ALA A 314 0.56 -13.29 -3.54
C ALA A 314 1.33 -14.39 -4.31
N THR A 315 1.25 -14.41 -5.65
CA THR A 315 1.68 -15.57 -6.46
C THR A 315 2.78 -15.27 -7.46
N GLY A 316 3.08 -14.00 -7.75
CA GLY A 316 3.93 -13.57 -8.87
C GLY A 316 3.25 -13.69 -10.25
N LYS A 317 2.00 -14.12 -10.30
CA LYS A 317 1.22 -14.35 -11.53
C LYS A 317 -0.13 -13.66 -11.45
N VAL A 318 -0.81 -13.53 -12.59
CA VAL A 318 -2.22 -13.16 -12.68
C VAL A 318 -2.91 -14.20 -13.54
N THR A 319 -3.81 -14.97 -12.94
CA THR A 319 -4.59 -16.01 -13.60
C THR A 319 -6.03 -15.59 -13.85
N GLN A 320 -6.49 -14.55 -13.18
CA GLN A 320 -7.84 -14.01 -13.34
C GLN A 320 -8.04 -13.49 -14.77
N PRO A 321 -9.09 -13.95 -15.47
CA PRO A 321 -9.42 -13.44 -16.79
C PRO A 321 -9.83 -11.98 -16.69
N LEU A 322 -9.58 -11.21 -17.75
CA LEU A 322 -10.15 -9.88 -17.86
C LEU A 322 -11.66 -9.97 -18.09
N PRO A 323 -12.47 -9.26 -17.30
CA PRO A 323 -13.89 -9.16 -17.56
C PRO A 323 -14.13 -8.47 -18.91
N LYS A 324 -15.22 -8.82 -19.57
CA LYS A 324 -15.68 -8.10 -20.77
C LYS A 324 -16.23 -6.74 -20.34
N VAL A 325 -15.44 -5.69 -20.52
CA VAL A 325 -15.78 -4.31 -20.15
C VAL A 325 -15.94 -3.48 -21.43
N LYS A 326 -17.05 -2.77 -21.55
CA LYS A 326 -17.20 -1.70 -22.53
C LYS A 326 -16.64 -0.43 -21.90
N TRP A 327 -15.38 -0.13 -22.21
CA TRP A 327 -14.73 1.08 -21.73
C TRP A 327 -15.33 2.32 -22.40
N ASN A 328 -15.44 3.40 -21.63
CA ASN A 328 -15.85 4.70 -22.13
C ASN A 328 -14.62 5.62 -22.15
N ASP A 329 -14.37 6.29 -23.27
CA ASP A 329 -13.20 7.15 -23.45
C ASP A 329 -13.38 8.52 -22.77
N ASN A 330 -14.63 8.96 -22.59
CA ASN A 330 -14.96 10.31 -22.12
C ASN A 330 -15.50 10.33 -20.68
N GLU A 331 -15.90 9.20 -20.13
CA GLU A 331 -16.51 9.11 -18.79
C GLU A 331 -15.96 7.94 -18.00
N PRO A 332 -15.98 8.02 -16.67
CA PRO A 332 -15.59 6.91 -15.84
C PRO A 332 -16.40 5.64 -16.12
N THR A 333 -15.71 4.53 -16.36
CA THR A 333 -16.35 3.23 -16.41
C THR A 333 -16.46 2.70 -14.98
N VAL A 334 -17.69 2.52 -14.51
CA VAL A 334 -18.00 2.13 -13.13
C VAL A 334 -18.77 0.83 -13.06
N GLN A 335 -18.59 0.10 -11.98
CA GLN A 335 -19.38 -1.06 -11.62
C GLN A 335 -19.60 -1.09 -10.09
N ALA A 336 -20.73 -1.63 -9.66
CA ALA A 336 -20.96 -1.87 -8.23
C ALA A 336 -19.94 -2.89 -7.71
N PRO A 337 -19.32 -2.61 -6.57
CA PRO A 337 -18.43 -3.55 -5.90
C PRO A 337 -19.11 -4.85 -5.50
#